data_667f9e3fbfc15e266872a98b934069cd
#
_entry.id   667f9e3fbfc15e266872a98b934069cd
#
_cell.length_a   1.000
_cell.length_b   1.000
_cell.length_c   1.000
_cell.angle_alpha   90.00
_cell.angle_beta   90.00
_cell.angle_gamma   90.00
#
_symmetry.space_group_name_H-M   'P 1'
#
loop_
_entity.id
_entity.type
_entity.pdbx_description
1 polymer ?
#
loop_
_entity_poly.entity_id
_entity_poly.type
_entity_poly.pdbx_seq_one_letter_code
_entity_poly.pdbx_strand_id
1 'polypeptide(L)'
;FSYIGTEITWPIYWHGALGKAKADLDATARRLDAQLATTGGSANVAVLKSVVTQASAAIPVLPLYIAIAFKVMKEKGLHEGTLDQLERLFRERMYRADGAPAELDDEARLRLDDWELRDDVQAQCKALWPQITTENLFALTDYAGYKHEFLKLFGFERDDVDYDADVDP
;
A
#
# COMPACT_ATOMS: atom_id res chain seq x y z
N PHE A 1 4.56 -9.62 -2.64
CA PHE A 1 4.11 -8.34 -2.06
C PHE A 1 3.20 -8.57 -0.88
N SER A 2 3.27 -7.69 0.12
CA SER A 2 2.49 -7.75 1.36
C SER A 2 2.05 -6.36 1.81
N TYR A 3 1.12 -6.34 2.75
CA TYR A 3 0.74 -5.18 3.55
C TYR A 3 0.54 -5.65 4.99
N ILE A 4 1.05 -4.94 5.97
CA ILE A 4 0.94 -5.31 7.39
C ILE A 4 -0.02 -4.42 8.17
N GLY A 5 -0.41 -3.31 7.59
CA GLY A 5 -1.37 -2.38 8.19
C GLY A 5 -0.80 -1.51 9.30
N THR A 6 -1.70 -0.79 9.95
CA THR A 6 -1.42 0.13 11.04
C THR A 6 -2.32 -0.19 12.24
N GLU A 7 -2.08 0.41 13.39
CA GLU A 7 -2.90 0.19 14.59
C GLU A 7 -4.42 0.37 14.33
N ILE A 8 -4.80 1.31 13.45
CA ILE A 8 -6.21 1.53 13.08
C ILE A 8 -6.81 0.30 12.39
N THR A 9 -6.02 -0.36 11.54
CA THR A 9 -6.50 -1.49 10.71
C THR A 9 -6.23 -2.86 11.35
N TRP A 10 -5.31 -2.98 12.31
CA TRP A 10 -4.91 -4.25 12.90
C TRP A 10 -6.05 -5.09 13.47
N PRO A 11 -7.06 -4.55 14.16
CA PRO A 11 -8.15 -5.38 14.68
C PRO A 11 -8.86 -6.22 13.61
N ILE A 12 -8.97 -5.71 12.39
CA ILE A 12 -9.62 -6.38 11.27
C ILE A 12 -8.62 -7.08 10.36
N TYR A 13 -7.48 -6.45 10.13
CA TYR A 13 -6.48 -6.92 9.16
C TYR A 13 -5.49 -7.91 9.79
N TRP A 14 -4.67 -7.44 10.73
CA TRP A 14 -3.53 -8.19 11.26
C TRP A 14 -3.93 -9.28 12.26
N HIS A 15 -4.91 -9.00 13.12
CA HIS A 15 -5.38 -9.94 14.14
C HIS A 15 -6.38 -10.97 13.60
N GLY A 16 -6.70 -10.90 12.31
CA GLY A 16 -7.64 -11.79 11.62
C GLY A 16 -6.96 -12.84 10.73
N ALA A 17 -7.76 -13.43 9.84
CA ALA A 17 -7.30 -14.42 8.87
C ALA A 17 -6.24 -13.88 7.91
N LEU A 18 -6.35 -12.61 7.53
CA LEU A 18 -5.37 -11.93 6.67
C LEU A 18 -3.99 -11.89 7.30
N GLY A 19 -3.88 -11.52 8.58
CA GLY A 19 -2.60 -11.50 9.30
C GLY A 19 -1.97 -12.88 9.40
N LYS A 20 -2.76 -13.93 9.62
CA LYS A 20 -2.25 -15.31 9.60
C LYS A 20 -1.71 -15.72 8.23
N ALA A 21 -2.41 -15.34 7.15
CA ALA A 21 -1.93 -15.59 5.79
C ALA A 21 -0.63 -14.81 5.50
N LYS A 22 -0.49 -13.59 6.02
CA LYS A 22 0.75 -12.79 5.88
C LYS A 22 1.91 -13.38 6.68
N ALA A 23 1.67 -13.90 7.87
CA ALA A 23 2.67 -14.61 8.66
C ALA A 23 3.16 -15.90 7.94
N ASP A 24 2.27 -16.64 7.29
CA ASP A 24 2.65 -17.79 6.47
C ASP A 24 3.44 -17.39 5.21
N LEU A 25 3.06 -16.27 4.57
CA LEU A 25 3.82 -15.69 3.46
C LEU A 25 5.26 -15.37 3.88
N ASP A 26 5.46 -14.71 5.02
CA ASP A 26 6.80 -14.39 5.54
C ASP A 26 7.60 -15.66 5.84
N ALA A 27 6.98 -16.66 6.50
CA ALA A 27 7.64 -17.93 6.78
C ALA A 27 8.01 -18.69 5.49
N THR A 28 7.15 -18.62 4.48
CA THR A 28 7.41 -19.24 3.18
C THR A 28 8.53 -18.53 2.43
N ALA A 29 8.56 -17.20 2.44
CA ALA A 29 9.64 -16.43 1.81
C ALA A 29 11.00 -16.80 2.43
N ARG A 30 11.11 -16.88 3.75
CA ARG A 30 12.35 -17.32 4.43
C ARG A 30 12.78 -18.73 4.03
N ARG A 31 11.86 -19.67 3.85
CA ARG A 31 12.19 -21.03 3.36
C ARG A 31 12.70 -21.00 1.92
N LEU A 32 12.07 -20.20 1.07
CA LEU A 32 12.50 -20.04 -0.33
C LEU A 32 13.85 -19.35 -0.42
N ASP A 33 14.10 -18.33 0.39
CA ASP A 33 15.38 -17.63 0.46
C ASP A 33 16.52 -18.59 0.81
N ALA A 34 16.33 -19.41 1.85
CA ALA A 34 17.31 -20.43 2.23
C ALA A 34 17.59 -21.47 1.11
N GLN A 35 16.59 -21.83 0.33
CA GLN A 35 16.77 -22.74 -0.81
C GLN A 35 17.51 -22.06 -1.97
N LEU A 36 17.15 -20.82 -2.29
CA LEU A 36 17.76 -20.05 -3.38
C LEU A 36 19.20 -19.64 -3.09
N ALA A 37 19.56 -19.44 -1.82
CA ALA A 37 20.92 -19.10 -1.42
C ALA A 37 21.98 -20.07 -1.96
N THR A 38 21.62 -21.36 -2.14
CA THR A 38 22.51 -22.38 -2.71
C THR A 38 22.90 -22.10 -4.16
N THR A 39 22.13 -21.30 -4.88
CA THR A 39 22.35 -20.92 -6.29
C THR A 39 22.67 -19.43 -6.46
N GLY A 40 22.87 -18.70 -5.34
CA GLY A 40 23.12 -17.27 -5.35
C GLY A 40 21.87 -16.41 -5.53
N GLY A 41 20.67 -17.01 -5.44
CA GLY A 41 19.40 -16.30 -5.46
C GLY A 41 18.93 -15.87 -4.09
N SER A 42 17.84 -15.07 -4.04
CA SER A 42 17.20 -14.64 -2.81
C SER A 42 15.67 -14.53 -2.97
N ALA A 43 14.94 -14.54 -1.86
CA ALA A 43 13.50 -14.32 -1.83
C ALA A 43 13.12 -13.44 -0.63
N ASN A 44 12.54 -12.29 -0.89
CA ASN A 44 12.13 -11.33 0.13
C ASN A 44 10.66 -10.93 -0.02
N VAL A 45 10.02 -10.57 1.07
CA VAL A 45 8.70 -9.95 1.06
C VAL A 45 8.85 -8.44 0.95
N ALA A 46 8.25 -7.84 -0.07
CA ALA A 46 8.12 -6.39 -0.15
C ALA A 46 6.79 -5.96 0.49
N VAL A 47 6.88 -5.18 1.57
CA VAL A 47 5.74 -4.60 2.27
C VAL A 47 5.47 -3.22 1.68
N LEU A 48 4.34 -3.10 1.01
CA LEU A 48 3.89 -1.84 0.43
C LEU A 48 3.10 -1.04 1.47
N LYS A 49 2.99 0.29 1.27
CA LYS A 49 1.97 1.08 1.95
C LYS A 49 0.57 0.69 1.45
N SER A 50 -0.45 1.16 2.12
CA SER A 50 -1.83 0.99 1.68
C SER A 50 -2.03 1.55 0.26
N VAL A 51 -2.58 0.71 -0.62
CA VAL A 51 -2.87 1.03 -2.02
C VAL A 51 -4.27 0.62 -2.40
N VAL A 52 -4.83 1.29 -3.40
CA VAL A 52 -6.13 0.93 -3.96
C VAL A 52 -5.95 -0.26 -4.88
N THR A 53 -6.61 -1.36 -4.53
CA THR A 53 -6.70 -2.58 -5.35
C THR A 53 -8.11 -3.15 -5.26
N GLN A 54 -8.47 -4.02 -6.17
CA GLN A 54 -9.74 -4.74 -6.09
C GLN A 54 -9.88 -5.51 -4.76
N ALA A 55 -8.80 -6.13 -4.29
CA ALA A 55 -8.80 -6.85 -3.03
C ALA A 55 -8.94 -5.91 -1.81
N SER A 56 -8.21 -4.78 -1.77
CA SER A 56 -8.28 -3.84 -0.66
C SER A 56 -9.64 -3.18 -0.52
N ALA A 57 -10.35 -2.98 -1.63
CA ALA A 57 -11.70 -2.42 -1.63
C ALA A 57 -12.74 -3.35 -0.97
N ALA A 58 -12.50 -4.65 -0.97
CA ALA A 58 -13.38 -5.63 -0.34
C ALA A 58 -13.11 -5.87 1.15
N ILE A 59 -11.99 -5.37 1.69
CA ILE A 59 -11.64 -5.54 3.10
C ILE A 59 -12.38 -4.49 3.93
N PRO A 60 -13.22 -4.88 4.90
CA PRO A 60 -13.93 -3.93 5.74
C PRO A 60 -13.00 -2.90 6.36
N VAL A 61 -13.44 -1.66 6.46
CA VAL A 61 -12.70 -0.55 7.09
C VAL A 61 -11.49 -0.05 6.29
N LEU A 62 -10.83 -0.90 5.51
CA LEU A 62 -9.61 -0.53 4.78
C LEU A 62 -9.83 0.61 3.77
N PRO A 63 -10.91 0.66 2.98
CA PRO A 63 -11.18 1.80 2.10
C PRO A 63 -11.28 3.15 2.84
N LEU A 64 -11.88 3.16 4.02
CA LEU A 64 -11.98 4.36 4.84
C LEU A 64 -10.61 4.80 5.35
N TYR A 65 -9.82 3.85 5.86
CA TYR A 65 -8.45 4.14 6.30
C TYR A 65 -7.60 4.68 5.13
N ILE A 66 -7.67 4.05 3.96
CA ILE A 66 -6.94 4.50 2.76
C ILE A 66 -7.33 5.94 2.39
N ALA A 67 -8.61 6.27 2.40
CA ALA A 67 -9.08 7.62 2.09
C ALA A 67 -8.55 8.69 3.08
N ILE A 68 -8.44 8.35 4.36
CA ILE A 68 -7.81 9.22 5.37
C ILE A 68 -6.30 9.34 5.13
N ALA A 69 -5.62 8.21 4.95
CA ALA A 69 -4.17 8.18 4.70
C ALA A 69 -3.81 8.96 3.43
N PHE A 70 -4.60 8.82 2.35
CA PHE A 70 -4.39 9.57 1.10
C PHE A 70 -4.44 11.08 1.34
N LYS A 71 -5.46 11.58 2.06
CA LYS A 71 -5.55 13.00 2.40
C LYS A 71 -4.28 13.45 3.14
N VAL A 72 -3.94 12.79 4.21
CA VAL A 72 -2.79 13.15 5.06
C VAL A 72 -1.48 13.08 4.27
N MET A 73 -1.27 12.02 3.50
CA MET A 73 -0.04 11.82 2.73
C MET A 73 0.07 12.79 1.55
N LYS A 74 -1.04 13.11 0.86
CA LYS A 74 -1.06 14.13 -0.21
C LYS A 74 -0.73 15.52 0.34
N GLU A 75 -1.30 15.90 1.47
CA GLU A 75 -1.01 17.18 2.14
C GLU A 75 0.47 17.30 2.57
N LYS A 76 1.14 16.18 2.81
CA LYS A 76 2.57 16.13 3.18
C LYS A 76 3.52 15.88 2.00
N GLY A 77 3.01 15.67 0.79
CA GLY A 77 3.83 15.32 -0.38
C GLY A 77 4.45 13.91 -0.29
N LEU A 78 3.80 13.00 0.42
CA LEU A 78 4.26 11.61 0.65
C LEU A 78 3.39 10.57 -0.04
N HIS A 79 2.40 11.01 -0.83
CA HIS A 79 1.53 10.07 -1.52
C HIS A 79 2.24 9.43 -2.70
N GLU A 80 2.13 8.11 -2.78
CA GLU A 80 2.63 7.29 -3.88
C GLU A 80 1.51 6.35 -4.35
N GLY A 81 1.34 6.25 -5.65
CA GLY A 81 0.53 5.20 -6.28
C GLY A 81 1.29 3.85 -6.31
N THR A 82 0.66 2.84 -6.87
CA THR A 82 1.26 1.50 -6.95
C THR A 82 2.53 1.50 -7.81
N LEU A 83 2.52 2.21 -8.95
CA LEU A 83 3.68 2.26 -9.84
C LEU A 83 4.84 3.04 -9.21
N ASP A 84 4.57 4.13 -8.52
CA ASP A 84 5.59 4.91 -7.82
C ASP A 84 6.28 4.08 -6.74
N GLN A 85 5.52 3.28 -5.98
CA GLN A 85 6.07 2.36 -4.99
C GLN A 85 6.92 1.26 -5.61
N LEU A 86 6.51 0.70 -6.75
CA LEU A 86 7.33 -0.31 -7.46
C LEU A 86 8.61 0.31 -7.99
N GLU A 87 8.57 1.51 -8.55
CA GLU A 87 9.76 2.22 -9.01
C GLU A 87 10.72 2.47 -7.83
N ARG A 88 10.21 2.98 -6.69
CA ARG A 88 11.00 3.19 -5.47
C ARG A 88 11.57 1.88 -4.92
N LEU A 89 10.79 0.78 -4.95
CA LEU A 89 11.26 -0.55 -4.54
C LEU A 89 12.51 -0.96 -5.33
N PHE A 90 12.42 -0.90 -6.66
CA PHE A 90 13.53 -1.33 -7.50
C PHE A 90 14.72 -0.40 -7.39
N ARG A 91 14.51 0.90 -7.44
CA ARG A 91 15.58 1.91 -7.46
C ARG A 91 16.29 2.05 -6.10
N GLU A 92 15.55 2.06 -5.00
CA GLU A 92 16.08 2.45 -3.69
C GLU A 92 16.30 1.27 -2.76
N ARG A 93 15.52 0.18 -2.91
CA ARG A 93 15.60 -0.96 -1.98
C ARG A 93 16.31 -2.17 -2.58
N MET A 94 16.09 -2.47 -3.88
CA MET A 94 16.62 -3.68 -4.50
C MET A 94 17.88 -3.42 -5.33
N TYR A 95 17.85 -2.47 -6.26
CA TYR A 95 18.94 -2.20 -7.22
C TYR A 95 19.50 -0.80 -6.99
N ARG A 96 20.10 -0.61 -5.85
CA ARG A 96 20.63 0.67 -5.40
C ARG A 96 21.77 1.13 -6.28
N ALA A 97 21.78 2.42 -6.63
CA ALA A 97 22.82 2.99 -7.49
C ALA A 97 24.24 2.92 -6.89
N ASP A 98 24.34 2.85 -5.55
CA ASP A 98 25.61 2.67 -4.82
C ASP A 98 26.12 1.22 -4.79
N GLY A 99 25.36 0.28 -5.38
CA GLY A 99 25.70 -1.15 -5.37
C GLY A 99 25.57 -1.83 -4.00
N ALA A 100 25.02 -1.14 -3.00
CA ALA A 100 24.80 -1.74 -1.69
C ALA A 100 23.73 -2.85 -1.78
N PRO A 101 23.80 -3.87 -0.92
CA PRO A 101 22.78 -4.90 -0.85
C PRO A 101 21.41 -4.31 -0.49
N ALA A 102 20.35 -5.07 -0.77
CA ALA A 102 18.99 -4.72 -0.42
C ALA A 102 18.86 -4.43 1.09
N GLU A 103 18.19 -3.34 1.43
CA GLU A 103 17.95 -2.94 2.82
C GLU A 103 16.73 -3.69 3.36
N LEU A 104 16.96 -4.60 4.29
CA LEU A 104 15.94 -5.45 4.89
C LEU A 104 15.69 -5.03 6.36
N ASP A 105 14.44 -5.18 6.82
CA ASP A 105 14.13 -5.08 8.25
C ASP A 105 14.53 -6.35 9.02
N ASP A 106 14.33 -6.35 10.33
CA ASP A 106 14.69 -7.48 11.22
C ASP A 106 13.95 -8.79 10.87
N GLU A 107 12.89 -8.70 10.06
CA GLU A 107 12.10 -9.83 9.56
C GLU A 107 12.44 -10.21 8.10
N ALA A 108 13.54 -9.68 7.57
CA ALA A 108 14.00 -9.85 6.19
C ALA A 108 13.01 -9.36 5.13
N ARG A 109 12.32 -8.26 5.39
CA ARG A 109 11.39 -7.62 4.46
C ARG A 109 11.96 -6.34 3.88
N LEU A 110 11.56 -6.04 2.64
CA LEU A 110 11.77 -4.74 2.00
C LEU A 110 10.62 -3.82 2.38
N ARG A 111 10.91 -2.69 3.04
CA ARG A 111 9.88 -1.78 3.59
C ARG A 111 9.66 -0.57 2.69
N LEU A 112 8.43 -0.43 2.19
CA LEU A 112 7.94 0.72 1.43
C LEU A 112 6.77 1.41 2.11
N ASP A 113 6.31 0.87 3.21
CA ASP A 113 5.31 1.46 4.10
C ASP A 113 5.91 2.47 5.09
N ASP A 114 7.21 2.73 5.00
CA ASP A 114 7.96 3.66 5.83
C ASP A 114 7.34 5.07 5.88
N TRP A 115 6.88 5.59 4.73
CA TRP A 115 6.24 6.90 4.67
C TRP A 115 4.84 6.91 5.28
N GLU A 116 4.07 5.84 5.11
CA GLU A 116 2.76 5.68 5.74
C GLU A 116 2.90 5.56 7.26
N LEU A 117 3.92 4.84 7.74
CA LEU A 117 4.15 4.58 9.16
C LEU A 117 4.87 5.71 9.91
N ARG A 118 5.18 6.83 9.26
CA ARG A 118 5.74 7.98 9.96
C ARG A 118 4.83 8.41 11.10
N ASP A 119 5.41 8.75 12.23
CA ASP A 119 4.67 9.18 13.42
C ASP A 119 3.74 10.36 13.15
N ASP A 120 4.18 11.34 12.36
CA ASP A 120 3.40 12.51 12.00
C ASP A 120 2.24 12.21 11.04
N VAL A 121 2.35 11.17 10.21
CA VAL A 121 1.27 10.66 9.36
C VAL A 121 0.26 9.90 10.21
N GLN A 122 0.73 8.94 11.00
CA GLN A 122 -0.15 8.11 11.82
C GLN A 122 -0.88 8.90 12.92
N ALA A 123 -0.22 9.90 13.52
CA ALA A 123 -0.88 10.76 14.50
C ALA A 123 -2.07 11.52 13.88
N GLN A 124 -1.94 12.03 12.66
CA GLN A 124 -3.04 12.70 11.97
C GLN A 124 -4.14 11.71 11.54
N CYS A 125 -3.78 10.53 11.04
CA CYS A 125 -4.76 9.50 10.72
C CYS A 125 -5.58 9.09 11.96
N LYS A 126 -4.91 8.87 13.10
CA LYS A 126 -5.55 8.53 14.37
C LYS A 126 -6.46 9.66 14.88
N ALA A 127 -6.05 10.92 14.70
CA ALA A 127 -6.86 12.07 15.10
C ALA A 127 -8.13 12.23 14.24
N LEU A 128 -8.03 11.97 12.94
CA LEU A 128 -9.18 12.07 12.02
C LEU A 128 -10.14 10.88 12.16
N TRP A 129 -9.63 9.68 12.39
CA TRP A 129 -10.40 8.44 12.39
C TRP A 129 -11.70 8.50 13.16
N PRO A 130 -11.76 8.93 14.44
CA PRO A 130 -12.99 8.96 15.22
C PRO A 130 -13.95 10.08 14.81
N GLN A 131 -13.53 11.01 13.96
CA GLN A 131 -14.33 12.16 13.55
C GLN A 131 -15.15 11.90 12.28
N ILE A 132 -14.83 10.83 11.53
CA ILE A 132 -15.43 10.57 10.23
C ILE A 132 -16.86 10.04 10.41
N THR A 133 -17.79 10.67 9.73
CA THR A 133 -19.19 10.26 9.59
C THR A 133 -19.56 10.19 8.11
N THR A 134 -20.72 9.65 7.78
CA THR A 134 -21.22 9.64 6.40
C THR A 134 -21.35 11.05 5.82
N GLU A 135 -21.77 12.02 6.64
CA GLU A 135 -22.01 13.39 6.22
C GLU A 135 -20.74 14.17 5.93
N ASN A 136 -19.65 13.87 6.64
CA ASN A 136 -18.38 14.60 6.50
C ASN A 136 -17.29 13.83 5.75
N LEU A 137 -17.56 12.61 5.26
CA LEU A 137 -16.60 11.73 4.61
C LEU A 137 -15.78 12.45 3.52
N PHE A 138 -16.46 13.12 2.60
CA PHE A 138 -15.79 13.83 1.49
C PHE A 138 -15.02 15.08 1.92
N ALA A 139 -15.41 15.71 3.03
CA ALA A 139 -14.74 16.90 3.55
C ALA A 139 -13.47 16.57 4.33
N LEU A 140 -13.50 15.51 5.12
CA LEU A 140 -12.41 15.14 6.02
C LEU A 140 -11.48 14.06 5.49
N THR A 141 -11.77 13.45 4.34
CA THR A 141 -10.92 12.43 3.71
C THR A 141 -10.73 12.71 2.22
N ASP A 142 -9.83 11.98 1.58
CA ASP A 142 -9.70 11.95 0.13
C ASP A 142 -10.47 10.75 -0.47
N TYR A 143 -11.73 10.59 -0.06
CA TYR A 143 -12.57 9.51 -0.58
C TYR A 143 -12.85 9.65 -2.08
N ALA A 144 -12.92 10.89 -2.59
CA ALA A 144 -13.05 11.14 -4.03
C ALA A 144 -11.84 10.61 -4.79
N GLY A 145 -10.62 10.92 -4.33
CA GLY A 145 -9.39 10.40 -4.91
C GLY A 145 -9.29 8.88 -4.81
N TYR A 146 -9.71 8.28 -3.68
CA TYR A 146 -9.81 6.83 -3.53
C TYR A 146 -10.72 6.20 -4.61
N LYS A 147 -11.91 6.77 -4.82
CA LYS A 147 -12.83 6.28 -5.86
C LYS A 147 -12.25 6.42 -7.26
N HIS A 148 -11.63 7.55 -7.54
CA HIS A 148 -10.96 7.81 -8.81
C HIS A 148 -9.86 6.77 -9.09
N GLU A 149 -8.97 6.52 -8.13
CA GLU A 149 -7.95 5.48 -8.27
C GLU A 149 -8.56 4.07 -8.45
N PHE A 150 -9.65 3.78 -7.76
CA PHE A 150 -10.34 2.50 -7.92
C PHE A 150 -10.92 2.34 -9.34
N LEU A 151 -11.55 3.37 -9.90
CA LEU A 151 -12.11 3.33 -11.25
C LEU A 151 -11.01 3.22 -12.31
N LYS A 152 -9.86 3.86 -12.12
CA LYS A 152 -8.69 3.72 -12.98
C LYS A 152 -8.16 2.29 -13.11
N LEU A 153 -8.35 1.43 -12.10
CA LEU A 153 -7.97 0.01 -12.18
C LEU A 153 -8.72 -0.73 -13.29
N PHE A 154 -9.91 -0.26 -13.63
CA PHE A 154 -10.77 -0.85 -14.65
C PHE A 154 -10.78 -0.05 -15.96
N GLY A 155 -9.90 0.94 -16.08
CA GLY A 155 -9.77 1.79 -17.26
C GLY A 155 -10.78 2.94 -17.34
N PHE A 156 -11.49 3.25 -16.25
CA PHE A 156 -12.41 4.39 -16.19
C PHE A 156 -11.73 5.63 -15.61
N GLU A 157 -12.31 6.81 -15.85
CA GLU A 157 -11.83 8.12 -15.34
C GLU A 157 -10.35 8.39 -15.67
N ARG A 158 -9.91 8.00 -16.84
CA ARG A 158 -8.57 8.34 -17.33
C ARG A 158 -8.62 9.67 -18.09
N ASP A 159 -7.69 10.57 -17.77
CA ASP A 159 -7.62 11.91 -18.36
C ASP A 159 -7.20 11.89 -19.86
N ASP A 160 -6.59 10.79 -20.30
CA ASP A 160 -6.08 10.58 -21.66
C ASP A 160 -7.07 9.81 -22.58
N VAL A 161 -8.29 9.53 -22.09
CA VAL A 161 -9.32 8.76 -22.83
C VAL A 161 -10.58 9.60 -22.95
N ASP A 162 -11.04 9.79 -24.20
CA ASP A 162 -12.37 10.32 -24.50
C ASP A 162 -13.38 9.14 -24.54
N TYR A 163 -14.16 8.99 -23.46
CA TYR A 163 -15.14 7.90 -23.33
C TYR A 163 -16.40 8.12 -24.15
N ASP A 164 -16.62 9.32 -24.68
CA ASP A 164 -17.78 9.68 -25.52
C ASP A 164 -17.42 9.61 -27.01
N ALA A 165 -16.17 9.37 -27.37
CA ALA A 165 -15.74 9.26 -28.75
C ALA A 165 -16.26 7.95 -29.39
N ASP A 166 -16.74 8.05 -30.61
CA ASP A 166 -17.04 6.89 -31.42
C ASP A 166 -15.74 6.12 -31.72
N VAL A 167 -15.74 4.83 -31.47
CA VAL A 167 -14.63 3.94 -31.78
C VAL A 167 -15.03 2.94 -32.86
N ASP A 168 -14.14 2.69 -33.80
CA ASP A 168 -14.32 1.65 -34.81
C ASP A 168 -14.01 0.30 -34.13
N PRO A 169 -14.99 -0.66 -34.06
CA PRO A 169 -14.83 -1.91 -33.33
C PRO A 169 -13.84 -2.90 -33.95
#